data_38dc9bc6159fa5a6990ac1e660c47672
#
_entry.id   38dc9bc6159fa5a6990ac1e660c47672
#
_cell.length_a   1.000
_cell.length_b   1.000
_cell.length_c   1.000
_cell.angle_alpha   90.00
_cell.angle_beta   90.00
_cell.angle_gamma   90.00
#
_symmetry.space_group_name_H-M   'P 1'
#
loop_
_entity.id
_entity.type
_entity.pdbx_description
1 polymer ?
#
loop_
_entity_poly.entity_id
_entity_poly.type
_entity_poly.pdbx_seq_one_letter_code
_entity_poly.pdbx_strand_id
1 'polypeptide(L)'
;RNITWTGNSVYSAETLNEVLKINKGDVYDVVTMEKRLFGGGKQSDFYVSQLYRDNGYLFFQIEPVELNIEGDSVDVEMRIVEGKPATLNNIVINGNDLTNERVIRRQLFTYPGNLFSQSDFERSIREIASMGQFDPEATMDPAKGWSILPREMDNTVDVVYNVTEKPSSQL
;
A
#
# COMPACT_ATOMS: atom_id res chain seq x y z
N ARG A 1 3.84 -23.61 14.18
CA ARG A 1 4.89 -24.61 14.03
C ARG A 1 5.73 -24.35 12.79
N ASN A 2 5.17 -24.51 11.60
CA ASN A 2 5.86 -24.18 10.36
C ASN A 2 5.06 -23.16 9.57
N ILE A 3 5.77 -22.27 8.84
CA ILE A 3 5.15 -21.32 7.93
C ILE A 3 5.71 -21.64 6.54
N THR A 4 4.82 -21.95 5.61
CA THR A 4 5.17 -22.24 4.23
C THR A 4 4.50 -21.25 3.28
N TRP A 5 5.10 -21.04 2.11
CA TRP A 5 4.62 -20.09 1.12
C TRP A 5 4.41 -20.78 -0.21
N THR A 6 3.29 -20.51 -0.85
CA THR A 6 2.98 -21.03 -2.21
C THR A 6 2.54 -19.87 -3.10
N GLY A 7 2.91 -19.95 -4.38
CA GLY A 7 2.57 -18.92 -5.37
C GLY A 7 3.51 -17.72 -5.39
N ASN A 8 4.57 -17.72 -4.58
CA ASN A 8 5.51 -16.62 -4.45
C ASN A 8 6.63 -16.69 -5.49
N SER A 9 6.32 -16.36 -6.74
CA SER A 9 7.32 -16.35 -7.82
C SER A 9 8.24 -15.13 -7.78
N VAL A 10 7.76 -13.99 -7.30
CA VAL A 10 8.50 -12.72 -7.29
C VAL A 10 9.50 -12.67 -6.14
N TYR A 11 9.09 -13.12 -4.96
CA TYR A 11 9.93 -13.09 -3.76
C TYR A 11 10.13 -14.49 -3.21
N SER A 12 11.34 -14.75 -2.71
CA SER A 12 11.65 -16.03 -2.08
C SER A 12 10.94 -16.14 -0.71
N ALA A 13 10.75 -17.38 -0.27
CA ALA A 13 10.20 -17.63 1.06
C ALA A 13 11.06 -16.99 2.17
N GLU A 14 12.37 -16.96 1.98
CA GLU A 14 13.27 -16.32 2.93
C GLU A 14 13.00 -14.82 3.06
N THR A 15 12.82 -14.12 1.94
CA THR A 15 12.52 -12.70 1.92
C THR A 15 11.18 -12.43 2.60
N LEU A 16 10.16 -13.25 2.28
CA LEU A 16 8.84 -13.09 2.87
C LEU A 16 8.84 -13.36 4.38
N ASN A 17 9.62 -14.35 4.83
CA ASN A 17 9.76 -14.63 6.26
C ASN A 17 10.45 -13.49 7.00
N GLU A 18 11.43 -12.84 6.38
CA GLU A 18 12.11 -11.68 6.97
C GLU A 18 11.14 -10.51 7.19
N VAL A 19 10.23 -10.29 6.24
CA VAL A 19 9.23 -9.24 6.35
C VAL A 19 8.15 -9.62 7.35
N LEU A 20 7.72 -10.88 7.36
CA LEU A 20 6.68 -11.37 8.25
C LEU A 20 7.10 -11.29 9.73
N LYS A 21 8.37 -11.58 10.01
CA LYS A 21 8.93 -11.54 11.37
C LYS A 21 8.20 -12.43 12.37
N ILE A 22 7.64 -13.53 11.89
CA ILE A 22 7.05 -14.59 12.72
C ILE A 22 7.86 -15.83 12.45
N ASN A 23 8.44 -16.40 13.49
CA ASN A 23 9.37 -17.52 13.38
C ASN A 23 8.72 -18.82 13.85
N LYS A 24 9.30 -19.93 13.39
CA LYS A 24 8.94 -21.25 13.89
C LYS A 24 9.11 -21.29 15.40
N GLY A 25 8.08 -21.72 16.11
CA GLY A 25 8.09 -21.78 17.56
C GLY A 25 7.44 -20.59 18.24
N ASP A 26 7.15 -19.51 17.51
CA ASP A 26 6.43 -18.38 18.07
C ASP A 26 4.97 -18.75 18.35
N VAL A 27 4.38 -18.05 19.33
CA VAL A 27 2.97 -18.20 19.64
C VAL A 27 2.13 -17.73 18.44
N TYR A 28 1.22 -18.58 17.98
CA TYR A 28 0.34 -18.23 16.89
C TYR A 28 -0.73 -17.25 17.38
N ASP A 29 -0.75 -16.08 16.78
CA ASP A 29 -1.71 -15.02 17.06
C ASP A 29 -2.22 -14.47 15.73
N VAL A 30 -3.51 -14.68 15.46
CA VAL A 30 -4.15 -14.25 14.20
C VAL A 30 -4.03 -12.75 14.03
N VAL A 31 -4.21 -11.97 15.10
CA VAL A 31 -4.15 -10.50 15.03
C VAL A 31 -2.74 -10.03 14.63
N THR A 32 -1.71 -10.62 15.24
CA THR A 32 -0.32 -10.29 14.89
C THR A 32 -0.02 -10.68 13.45
N MET A 33 -0.47 -11.86 13.02
CA MET A 33 -0.26 -12.33 11.66
C MET A 33 -0.91 -11.40 10.63
N GLU A 34 -2.16 -10.98 10.87
CA GLU A 34 -2.85 -10.04 9.99
C GLU A 34 -2.12 -8.70 9.87
N LYS A 35 -1.60 -8.20 10.97
CA LYS A 35 -0.81 -6.95 10.96
C LYS A 35 0.47 -7.09 10.15
N ARG A 36 1.14 -8.23 10.25
CA ARG A 36 2.37 -8.49 9.50
C ARG A 36 2.12 -8.71 8.01
N LEU A 37 0.94 -9.21 7.65
CA LEU A 37 0.56 -9.44 6.26
C LEU A 37 -0.02 -8.18 5.61
N PHE A 38 -0.95 -7.51 6.30
CA PHE A 38 -1.78 -6.46 5.70
C PHE A 38 -1.59 -5.07 6.30
N GLY A 39 -0.78 -4.94 7.34
CA GLY A 39 -0.58 -3.68 8.02
C GLY A 39 -1.59 -3.45 9.15
N GLY A 40 -1.57 -2.27 9.72
CA GLY A 40 -2.40 -1.92 10.87
C GLY A 40 -1.68 -1.99 12.21
N GLY A 41 -0.38 -2.30 12.19
CA GLY A 41 0.48 -2.21 13.35
C GLY A 41 1.04 -0.80 13.54
N LYS A 42 2.27 -0.72 14.02
CA LYS A 42 2.96 0.56 14.14
C LYS A 42 3.21 1.14 12.74
N GLN A 43 3.13 2.45 12.62
CA GLN A 43 3.29 3.15 11.35
C GLN A 43 4.63 2.88 10.67
N SER A 44 5.64 2.55 11.44
CA SER A 44 6.99 2.24 10.95
C SER A 44 7.17 0.78 10.52
N ASP A 45 6.18 -0.07 10.78
CA ASP A 45 6.31 -1.50 10.47
C ASP A 45 6.05 -1.77 9.00
N PHE A 46 7.03 -2.39 8.36
CA PHE A 46 6.93 -2.87 6.99
C PHE A 46 6.19 -4.22 7.00
N TYR A 47 5.27 -4.43 6.09
CA TYR A 47 4.45 -5.64 6.03
C TYR A 47 4.44 -6.25 4.63
N VAL A 48 4.03 -7.51 4.54
CA VAL A 48 4.13 -8.30 3.30
C VAL A 48 3.37 -7.65 2.14
N SER A 49 2.14 -7.20 2.37
CA SER A 49 1.35 -6.55 1.31
C SER A 49 2.01 -5.28 0.79
N GLN A 50 2.68 -4.53 1.65
CA GLN A 50 3.40 -3.33 1.24
C GLN A 50 4.57 -3.67 0.33
N LEU A 51 5.30 -4.75 0.62
CA LEU A 51 6.40 -5.20 -0.23
C LEU A 51 5.93 -5.44 -1.68
N TYR A 52 4.79 -6.12 -1.84
CA TYR A 52 4.21 -6.35 -3.16
C TYR A 52 3.71 -5.05 -3.80
N ARG A 53 2.98 -4.24 -3.07
CA ARG A 53 2.39 -3.00 -3.59
C ARG A 53 3.45 -1.95 -3.94
N ASP A 54 4.57 -1.91 -3.24
CA ASP A 54 5.66 -1.00 -3.56
C ASP A 54 6.33 -1.32 -4.90
N ASN A 55 6.12 -2.53 -5.39
CA ASN A 55 6.64 -2.98 -6.68
C ASN A 55 5.55 -3.17 -7.74
N GLY A 56 4.41 -2.53 -7.54
CA GLY A 56 3.33 -2.47 -8.52
C GLY A 56 2.27 -3.56 -8.42
N TYR A 57 2.41 -4.52 -7.52
CA TYR A 57 1.48 -5.66 -7.42
C TYR A 57 0.21 -5.30 -6.66
N LEU A 58 -0.65 -4.49 -7.28
CA LEU A 58 -1.94 -4.07 -6.71
C LEU A 58 -2.97 -5.19 -6.65
N PHE A 59 -2.87 -6.15 -7.56
CA PHE A 59 -3.83 -7.25 -7.67
C PHE A 59 -3.42 -8.48 -6.86
N PHE A 60 -2.40 -8.31 -6.06
CA PHE A 60 -1.87 -9.32 -5.16
C PHE A 60 -2.90 -9.70 -4.11
N GLN A 61 -2.99 -11.01 -3.86
CA GLN A 61 -3.85 -11.56 -2.81
C GLN A 61 -3.07 -12.60 -2.01
N ILE A 62 -3.29 -12.65 -0.72
CA ILE A 62 -2.68 -13.64 0.16
C ILE A 62 -3.75 -14.17 1.14
N GLU A 63 -3.77 -15.49 1.28
CA GLU A 63 -4.67 -16.17 2.20
C GLU A 63 -3.85 -17.10 3.10
N PRO A 64 -3.81 -16.83 4.42
CA PRO A 64 -3.21 -17.77 5.35
C PRO A 64 -4.15 -18.92 5.61
N VAL A 65 -3.66 -20.16 5.50
CA VAL A 65 -4.45 -21.37 5.71
C VAL A 65 -3.80 -22.18 6.83
N GLU A 66 -4.58 -22.47 7.85
CA GLU A 66 -4.14 -23.30 8.96
C GLU A 66 -4.17 -24.78 8.56
N LEU A 67 -3.06 -25.45 8.75
CA LEU A 67 -2.90 -26.87 8.45
C LEU A 67 -2.37 -27.62 9.67
N ASN A 68 -2.63 -28.93 9.71
CA ASN A 68 -2.03 -29.84 10.70
C ASN A 68 -2.14 -29.33 12.12
N ILE A 69 -3.37 -29.01 12.55
CA ILE A 69 -3.61 -28.55 13.91
C ILE A 69 -3.48 -29.76 14.86
N GLU A 70 -2.42 -29.78 15.68
CA GLU A 70 -2.17 -30.81 16.66
C GLU A 70 -1.96 -30.18 18.03
N GLY A 71 -2.93 -30.32 18.93
CA GLY A 71 -2.88 -29.72 20.27
C GLY A 71 -2.67 -28.21 20.18
N ASP A 72 -1.53 -27.74 20.69
CA ASP A 72 -1.18 -26.33 20.72
C ASP A 72 -0.37 -25.89 19.49
N SER A 73 -0.12 -26.79 18.53
CA SER A 73 0.73 -26.51 17.37
C SER A 73 -0.10 -26.40 16.11
N VAL A 74 0.24 -25.42 15.27
CA VAL A 74 -0.41 -25.21 13.98
C VAL A 74 0.65 -24.90 12.91
N ASP A 75 0.47 -25.50 11.74
CA ASP A 75 1.24 -25.13 10.54
C ASP A 75 0.39 -24.16 9.72
N VAL A 76 1.01 -23.13 9.19
CA VAL A 76 0.33 -22.11 8.36
C VAL A 76 0.92 -22.12 6.97
N GLU A 77 0.06 -22.24 5.97
CA GLU A 77 0.43 -22.10 4.57
C GLU A 77 -0.08 -20.76 4.05
N MET A 78 0.86 -19.94 3.58
CA MET A 78 0.51 -18.66 2.96
C MET A 78 0.32 -18.87 1.47
N ARG A 79 -0.93 -18.80 1.02
CA ARG A 79 -1.29 -18.97 -0.39
C ARG A 79 -1.35 -17.61 -1.06
N ILE A 80 -0.48 -17.39 -2.06
CA ILE A 80 -0.34 -16.12 -2.73
C ILE A 80 -0.77 -16.23 -4.19
N VAL A 81 -1.56 -15.26 -4.63
CA VAL A 81 -1.82 -14.98 -6.03
C VAL A 81 -1.23 -13.60 -6.29
N GLU A 82 -0.13 -13.55 -7.02
CA GLU A 82 0.62 -12.30 -7.21
C GLU A 82 -0.02 -11.40 -8.26
N GLY A 83 -0.56 -11.97 -9.31
CA GLY A 83 -1.04 -11.19 -10.44
C GLY A 83 0.10 -10.56 -11.22
N LYS A 84 -0.20 -9.52 -11.97
CA LYS A 84 0.78 -8.76 -12.74
C LYS A 84 0.97 -7.38 -12.13
N PRO A 85 2.17 -6.79 -12.27
CA PRO A 85 2.38 -5.43 -11.77
C PRO A 85 1.58 -4.42 -12.59
N ALA A 86 1.05 -3.40 -11.90
CA ALA A 86 0.29 -2.33 -12.52
C ALA A 86 1.17 -1.10 -12.76
N THR A 87 0.99 -0.46 -13.91
CA THR A 87 1.64 0.80 -14.23
C THR A 87 0.70 1.96 -14.04
N LEU A 88 1.24 3.11 -13.64
CA LEU A 88 0.46 4.33 -13.51
C LEU A 88 0.05 4.83 -14.89
N ASN A 89 -1.23 5.09 -15.07
CA ASN A 89 -1.77 5.63 -16.33
C ASN A 89 -2.07 7.13 -16.18
N ASN A 90 -3.15 7.48 -15.49
CA ASN A 90 -3.51 8.87 -15.28
C ASN A 90 -3.27 9.28 -13.83
N ILE A 91 -2.76 10.50 -13.65
CA ILE A 91 -2.62 11.12 -12.35
C ILE A 91 -3.48 12.37 -12.38
N VAL A 92 -4.55 12.35 -11.60
CA VAL A 92 -5.59 13.39 -11.59
C VAL A 92 -5.49 14.19 -10.31
N ILE A 93 -5.56 15.51 -10.43
CA ILE A 93 -5.53 16.42 -9.28
C ILE A 93 -6.82 17.25 -9.34
N ASN A 94 -7.61 17.20 -8.28
CA ASN A 94 -8.87 17.92 -8.15
C ASN A 94 -8.82 18.85 -6.94
N GLY A 95 -9.56 19.96 -7.02
CA GLY A 95 -9.72 20.88 -5.88
C GLY A 95 -8.71 22.02 -5.82
N ASN A 96 -7.81 22.09 -6.79
CA ASN A 96 -6.77 23.11 -6.86
C ASN A 96 -7.24 24.37 -7.62
N ASP A 97 -8.35 24.94 -7.20
CA ASP A 97 -8.97 26.06 -7.92
C ASP A 97 -8.07 27.30 -8.00
N LEU A 98 -7.30 27.56 -6.95
CA LEU A 98 -6.42 28.72 -6.87
C LEU A 98 -4.94 28.37 -7.05
N THR A 99 -4.59 27.09 -7.00
CA THR A 99 -3.21 26.64 -7.09
C THR A 99 -2.96 26.00 -8.45
N ASN A 100 -1.92 26.42 -9.14
CA ASN A 100 -1.53 25.84 -10.42
C ASN A 100 -1.18 24.37 -10.24
N GLU A 101 -1.73 23.53 -11.09
CA GLU A 101 -1.50 22.09 -11.06
C GLU A 101 -0.02 21.72 -11.12
N ARG A 102 0.79 22.47 -11.86
CA ARG A 102 2.24 22.23 -11.96
C ARG A 102 2.94 22.28 -10.61
N VAL A 103 2.49 23.16 -9.73
CA VAL A 103 3.07 23.29 -8.39
C VAL A 103 2.87 22.02 -7.59
N ILE A 104 1.69 21.42 -7.72
CA ILE A 104 1.36 20.17 -7.04
C ILE A 104 2.12 19.01 -7.68
N ARG A 105 2.11 18.91 -9.00
CA ARG A 105 2.77 17.81 -9.72
C ARG A 105 4.27 17.71 -9.44
N ARG A 106 4.92 18.82 -9.16
CA ARG A 106 6.35 18.84 -8.79
C ARG A 106 6.62 18.13 -7.48
N GLN A 107 5.62 18.02 -6.61
CA GLN A 107 5.75 17.39 -5.30
C GLN A 107 5.47 15.89 -5.35
N LEU A 108 4.98 15.37 -6.46
CA LEU A 108 4.57 13.98 -6.57
C LEU A 108 5.75 13.06 -6.84
N PHE A 109 5.66 11.85 -6.31
CA PHE A 109 6.58 10.75 -6.60
C PHE A 109 5.94 9.68 -7.49
N THR A 110 4.72 9.98 -7.98
CA THR A 110 3.98 9.10 -8.91
C THR A 110 4.02 9.74 -10.30
N TYR A 111 4.47 8.97 -11.29
CA TYR A 111 4.63 9.45 -12.66
C TYR A 111 3.95 8.49 -13.64
N PRO A 112 3.20 9.00 -14.64
CA PRO A 112 2.60 8.15 -15.67
C PRO A 112 3.65 7.27 -16.36
N GLY A 113 3.31 6.00 -16.56
CA GLY A 113 4.21 5.03 -17.20
C GLY A 113 5.11 4.27 -16.23
N ASN A 114 5.29 4.74 -15.02
CA ASN A 114 6.06 4.03 -14.01
C ASN A 114 5.20 3.00 -13.29
N LEU A 115 5.83 2.03 -12.64
CA LEU A 115 5.12 1.09 -11.80
C LEU A 115 4.49 1.81 -10.61
N PHE A 116 3.31 1.35 -10.20
CA PHE A 116 2.70 1.83 -8.97
C PHE A 116 3.57 1.44 -7.77
N SER A 117 3.75 2.35 -6.84
CA SER A 117 4.39 2.10 -5.56
C SER A 117 3.55 2.73 -4.46
N GLN A 118 3.11 1.91 -3.51
CA GLN A 118 2.29 2.40 -2.41
C GLN A 118 3.06 3.42 -1.56
N SER A 119 4.34 3.17 -1.30
CA SER A 119 5.17 4.10 -0.55
C SER A 119 5.31 5.45 -1.25
N ASP A 120 5.52 5.45 -2.56
CA ASP A 120 5.61 6.68 -3.34
C ASP A 120 4.28 7.43 -3.37
N PHE A 121 3.16 6.71 -3.45
CA PHE A 121 1.84 7.30 -3.39
C PHE A 121 1.59 7.97 -2.05
N GLU A 122 1.86 7.28 -0.95
CA GLU A 122 1.71 7.82 0.41
C GLU A 122 2.64 9.02 0.64
N ARG A 123 3.87 8.94 0.13
CA ARG A 123 4.82 10.03 0.21
C ARG A 123 4.32 11.25 -0.56
N SER A 124 3.73 11.04 -1.73
CA SER A 124 3.11 12.12 -2.51
C SER A 124 2.00 12.81 -1.74
N ILE A 125 1.15 12.05 -1.07
CA ILE A 125 0.06 12.60 -0.24
C ILE A 125 0.65 13.46 0.88
N ARG A 126 1.69 12.98 1.56
CA ARG A 126 2.33 13.73 2.64
C ARG A 126 2.98 15.02 2.13
N GLU A 127 3.60 14.99 0.96
CA GLU A 127 4.20 16.19 0.37
C GLU A 127 3.13 17.24 0.04
N ILE A 128 2.01 16.82 -0.52
CA ILE A 128 0.88 17.73 -0.77
C ILE A 128 0.36 18.30 0.55
N ALA A 129 0.17 17.45 1.55
CA ALA A 129 -0.34 17.86 2.85
C ALA A 129 0.59 18.85 3.57
N SER A 130 1.89 18.80 3.30
CA SER A 130 2.86 19.70 3.89
C SER A 130 2.97 21.04 3.15
N MET A 131 2.34 21.17 1.98
CA MET A 131 2.26 22.45 1.29
C MET A 131 1.35 23.39 2.07
N GLY A 132 1.77 24.62 2.27
CA GLY A 132 1.06 25.57 3.13
C GLY A 132 -0.35 25.96 2.66
N GLN A 133 -0.66 25.77 1.39
CA GLN A 133 -1.94 26.18 0.81
C GLN A 133 -3.07 25.17 0.96
N PHE A 134 -2.80 23.95 1.45
CA PHE A 134 -3.82 22.90 1.56
C PHE A 134 -4.10 22.51 3.01
N ASP A 135 -5.32 22.02 3.24
CA ASP A 135 -5.69 21.43 4.53
C ASP A 135 -5.10 20.02 4.63
N PRO A 136 -4.14 19.79 5.53
CA PRO A 136 -3.47 18.51 5.61
C PRO A 136 -4.40 17.37 6.06
N GLU A 137 -5.37 17.64 6.93
CA GLU A 137 -6.30 16.60 7.39
C GLU A 137 -7.18 16.10 6.26
N ALA A 138 -7.73 17.02 5.45
CA ALA A 138 -8.55 16.65 4.30
C ALA A 138 -7.74 15.90 3.24
N THR A 139 -6.52 16.34 2.98
CA THR A 139 -5.64 15.73 1.98
C THR A 139 -5.23 14.31 2.37
N MET A 140 -5.01 14.06 3.64
CA MET A 140 -4.58 12.75 4.14
C MET A 140 -5.75 11.82 4.50
N ASP A 141 -6.99 12.29 4.41
CA ASP A 141 -8.16 11.47 4.71
C ASP A 141 -8.39 10.40 3.63
N PRO A 142 -8.31 9.10 3.97
CA PRO A 142 -8.51 8.04 2.99
C PRO A 142 -9.88 8.06 2.30
N ALA A 143 -10.89 8.67 2.94
CA ALA A 143 -12.23 8.75 2.37
C ALA A 143 -12.41 9.91 1.39
N LYS A 144 -11.59 10.97 1.49
CA LYS A 144 -11.79 12.21 0.74
C LYS A 144 -10.57 12.67 -0.02
N GLY A 145 -9.37 12.45 0.49
CA GLY A 145 -8.15 13.06 -0.01
C GLY A 145 -7.55 12.40 -1.24
N TRP A 146 -7.90 11.17 -1.51
CA TRP A 146 -7.29 10.44 -2.61
C TRP A 146 -8.10 9.22 -3.00
N SER A 147 -7.83 8.70 -4.20
CA SER A 147 -8.42 7.45 -4.70
C SER A 147 -7.43 6.71 -5.56
N ILE A 148 -7.49 5.40 -5.51
CA ILE A 148 -6.74 4.50 -6.38
C ILE A 148 -7.75 3.75 -7.22
N LEU A 149 -7.66 3.87 -8.54
CA LEU A 149 -8.61 3.30 -9.50
C LEU A 149 -7.89 2.26 -10.36
N PRO A 150 -7.79 1.00 -9.90
CA PRO A 150 -7.10 -0.03 -10.66
C PRO A 150 -7.94 -0.57 -11.81
N ARG A 151 -7.26 -0.93 -12.90
CA ARG A 151 -7.84 -1.58 -14.08
C ARG A 151 -7.11 -2.89 -14.31
N GLU A 152 -7.65 -3.97 -13.79
CA GLU A 152 -6.99 -5.28 -13.86
C GLU A 152 -6.81 -5.77 -15.30
N MET A 153 -7.76 -5.49 -16.17
CA MET A 153 -7.69 -5.91 -17.57
C MET A 153 -6.47 -5.36 -18.31
N ASP A 154 -6.09 -4.12 -18.00
CA ASP A 154 -4.97 -3.44 -18.64
C ASP A 154 -3.68 -3.48 -17.80
N ASN A 155 -3.76 -3.96 -16.57
CA ASN A 155 -2.70 -3.86 -15.58
C ASN A 155 -2.22 -2.42 -15.41
N THR A 156 -3.16 -1.49 -15.36
CA THR A 156 -2.93 -0.06 -15.13
C THR A 156 -3.71 0.43 -13.93
N VAL A 157 -3.31 1.58 -13.43
CA VAL A 157 -3.97 2.23 -12.31
C VAL A 157 -3.97 3.74 -12.52
N ASP A 158 -5.12 4.36 -12.23
CA ASP A 158 -5.23 5.81 -12.14
C ASP A 158 -5.20 6.19 -10.67
N VAL A 159 -4.47 7.24 -10.34
CA VAL A 159 -4.48 7.79 -9.00
C VAL A 159 -5.07 9.18 -9.03
N VAL A 160 -5.86 9.51 -8.00
CA VAL A 160 -6.56 10.78 -7.88
C VAL A 160 -6.16 11.41 -6.55
N TYR A 161 -5.71 12.64 -6.62
CA TYR A 161 -5.44 13.47 -5.44
C TYR A 161 -6.50 14.55 -5.35
N ASN A 162 -7.30 14.52 -4.31
CA ASN A 162 -8.32 15.53 -4.03
C ASN A 162 -7.81 16.46 -2.96
N VAL A 163 -7.36 17.64 -3.37
CA VAL A 163 -6.82 18.62 -2.45
C VAL A 163 -7.92 19.58 -1.99
N THR A 164 -7.79 20.09 -0.78
CA THR A 164 -8.68 21.10 -0.24
C THR A 164 -7.84 22.32 0.12
N GLU A 165 -8.08 23.43 -0.57
CA GLU A 165 -7.34 24.65 -0.32
C GLU A 165 -7.79 25.30 0.98
N LYS A 166 -6.81 25.85 1.72
CA LYS A 166 -7.13 26.63 2.92
C LYS A 166 -7.76 27.96 2.53
N PRO A 167 -8.66 28.49 3.35
CA PRO A 167 -9.18 29.83 3.10
C PRO A 167 -8.04 30.84 3.07
N SER A 168 -8.07 31.74 2.07
CA SER A 168 -7.06 32.80 1.94
C SER A 168 -7.34 34.02 2.78
N SER A 169 -8.22 33.90 3.73
CA SER A 169 -8.72 35.01 4.57
C SER A 169 -7.81 35.36 5.73
N GLN A 170 -6.55 35.23 5.56
CA GLN A 170 -5.58 35.51 6.62
C GLN A 170 -5.18 36.98 6.61
N LEU A 171 -6.10 37.77 6.88
CA LEU A 171 -5.88 39.20 6.94
C LEU A 171 -5.63 39.64 8.35
#